data_e758f95abdade0dbd63c8455f3f0e18c
#
_entry.id   e758f95abdade0dbd63c8455f3f0e18c
#
_cell.length_a   1.000
_cell.length_b   1.000
_cell.length_c   1.000
_cell.angle_alpha   90.00
_cell.angle_beta   90.00
_cell.angle_gamma   90.00
#
_symmetry.space_group_name_H-M   'P 1'
#
loop_
_entity.id
_entity.type
_entity.pdbx_description
1 polymer ?
#
loop_
_entity_poly.entity_id
_entity_poly.type
_entity_poly.pdbx_seq_one_letter_code
_entity_poly.pdbx_strand_id
1 'polypeptide(L)'
;MAETYLTLTNKVLARLNEVELTSSTFSSSRGIQTQAKTAINEAVRYINQREFNYPFNHATESKTLTAGVVRYSLPTSTKVVDYNTFRLVANDTLGNSGGKLGILDYNDYINKHVDQEDLIISTTLNGSHSDSVATLTLTSTTGLDSAGKVYIGNEEVTYTAISGNDITGCTRGANSTTAAAHSSGVVVTQFDDGGVPTHVVRTLDNNYLLYPYPTKSFVIKFDYFTFPTDMSVHGSTTTIPDRFAAVIVDGATAFVYQYRGEVQQYGINFTRFEQGIKNMQTLLVNKFEYIRSTY
;
A
#
# COMPACT_ATOMS: atom_id res chain seq x y z
N MET A 1 9.62 15.13 -24.37
CA MET A 1 8.15 15.02 -24.20
C MET A 1 7.88 13.66 -23.63
N ALA A 2 7.00 13.58 -22.63
CA ALA A 2 6.64 12.28 -22.04
C ALA A 2 6.00 11.37 -23.11
N GLU A 3 6.44 10.11 -23.15
CA GLU A 3 5.87 9.11 -24.04
C GLU A 3 4.48 8.72 -23.54
N THR A 4 3.47 9.04 -24.34
CA THR A 4 2.07 8.72 -24.03
C THR A 4 1.68 7.37 -24.60
N TYR A 5 0.57 6.82 -24.13
CA TYR A 5 0.00 5.58 -24.65
C TYR A 5 -0.24 5.66 -26.15
N LEU A 6 -0.72 6.84 -26.65
CA LEU A 6 -0.91 7.10 -28.08
C LEU A 6 0.43 7.07 -28.83
N THR A 7 1.46 7.77 -28.34
CA THR A 7 2.76 7.82 -29.01
C THR A 7 3.43 6.44 -29.06
N LEU A 8 3.35 5.68 -27.98
CA LEU A 8 3.85 4.30 -27.95
C LEU A 8 3.10 3.40 -28.92
N THR A 9 1.75 3.51 -28.96
CA THR A 9 0.91 2.75 -29.89
C THR A 9 1.28 3.06 -31.35
N ASN A 10 1.43 4.33 -31.70
CA ASN A 10 1.77 4.74 -33.05
C ASN A 10 3.17 4.28 -33.47
N LYS A 11 4.14 4.26 -32.54
CA LYS A 11 5.46 3.67 -32.81
C LYS A 11 5.38 2.17 -33.13
N VAL A 12 4.51 1.43 -32.47
CA VAL A 12 4.25 0.00 -32.82
C VAL A 12 3.57 -0.12 -34.17
N LEU A 13 2.50 0.66 -34.42
CA LEU A 13 1.79 0.65 -35.68
C LEU A 13 2.69 1.03 -36.88
N ALA A 14 3.54 2.03 -36.73
CA ALA A 14 4.51 2.40 -37.76
C ALA A 14 5.49 1.26 -38.11
N ARG A 15 5.95 0.47 -37.11
CA ARG A 15 6.80 -0.71 -37.34
C ARG A 15 6.06 -1.83 -38.08
N LEU A 16 4.74 -1.89 -37.91
CA LEU A 16 3.88 -2.88 -38.55
C LEU A 16 3.35 -2.42 -39.92
N ASN A 17 3.75 -1.21 -40.37
CA ASN A 17 3.22 -0.55 -41.57
C ASN A 17 1.69 -0.41 -41.54
N GLU A 18 1.14 -0.06 -40.37
CA GLU A 18 -0.29 0.16 -40.13
C GLU A 18 -0.61 1.63 -39.92
N VAL A 19 -1.89 1.98 -40.12
CA VAL A 19 -2.35 3.36 -39.96
C VAL A 19 -2.29 3.82 -38.50
N GLU A 20 -1.65 4.96 -38.27
CA GLU A 20 -1.54 5.57 -36.95
C GLU A 20 -2.90 6.06 -36.41
N LEU A 21 -3.01 6.09 -35.10
CA LEU A 21 -4.17 6.60 -34.36
C LEU A 21 -3.99 8.10 -34.06
N THR A 22 -5.10 8.81 -33.99
CA THR A 22 -5.19 10.15 -33.41
C THR A 22 -5.84 10.09 -32.01
N SER A 23 -5.79 11.19 -31.27
CA SER A 23 -6.46 11.27 -29.96
C SER A 23 -7.98 10.99 -30.06
N SER A 24 -8.60 11.40 -31.17
CA SER A 24 -10.04 11.19 -31.41
C SER A 24 -10.39 9.75 -31.83
N THR A 25 -9.49 9.05 -32.54
CA THR A 25 -9.72 7.66 -32.98
C THR A 25 -9.22 6.60 -32.00
N PHE A 26 -8.47 7.00 -30.98
CA PHE A 26 -7.83 6.09 -30.02
C PHE A 26 -8.84 5.21 -29.29
N SER A 27 -9.97 5.74 -28.86
CA SER A 27 -11.02 4.99 -28.16
C SER A 27 -11.82 4.04 -29.07
N SER A 28 -11.88 4.35 -30.36
CA SER A 28 -12.62 3.57 -31.38
C SER A 28 -11.73 2.65 -32.22
N SER A 29 -10.47 2.42 -31.79
CA SER A 29 -9.52 1.53 -32.46
C SER A 29 -10.08 0.11 -32.64
N ARG A 30 -9.73 -0.55 -33.76
CA ARG A 30 -10.20 -1.90 -34.09
C ARG A 30 -9.05 -2.77 -34.62
N GLY A 31 -9.25 -4.09 -34.59
CA GLY A 31 -8.32 -5.04 -35.15
C GLY A 31 -6.91 -4.88 -34.61
N ILE A 32 -5.94 -4.72 -35.51
CA ILE A 32 -4.51 -4.63 -35.15
C ILE A 32 -4.17 -3.40 -34.29
N GLN A 33 -4.91 -2.31 -34.43
CA GLN A 33 -4.71 -1.13 -33.58
C GLN A 33 -5.06 -1.41 -32.13
N THR A 34 -6.13 -2.16 -31.87
CA THR A 34 -6.49 -2.62 -30.52
C THR A 34 -5.44 -3.59 -29.99
N GLN A 35 -4.94 -4.51 -30.81
CA GLN A 35 -3.88 -5.44 -30.42
C GLN A 35 -2.57 -4.71 -30.07
N ALA A 36 -2.19 -3.68 -30.82
CA ALA A 36 -1.03 -2.86 -30.52
C ALA A 36 -1.15 -2.16 -29.13
N LYS A 37 -2.34 -1.64 -28.80
CA LYS A 37 -2.62 -1.08 -27.47
C LYS A 37 -2.48 -2.15 -26.37
N THR A 38 -3.14 -3.26 -26.52
CA THR A 38 -3.05 -4.36 -25.55
C THR A 38 -1.60 -4.82 -25.36
N ALA A 39 -0.88 -5.03 -26.44
CA ALA A 39 0.52 -5.48 -26.43
C ALA A 39 1.46 -4.51 -25.69
N ILE A 40 1.18 -3.19 -25.70
CA ILE A 40 1.96 -2.22 -24.93
C ILE A 40 1.78 -2.44 -23.44
N ASN A 41 0.54 -2.58 -22.96
CA ASN A 41 0.29 -2.88 -21.55
C ASN A 41 0.87 -4.24 -21.15
N GLU A 42 0.80 -5.23 -22.01
CA GLU A 42 1.45 -6.54 -21.81
C GLU A 42 2.98 -6.41 -21.69
N ALA A 43 3.61 -5.62 -22.55
CA ALA A 43 5.04 -5.36 -22.47
C ALA A 43 5.44 -4.65 -21.16
N VAL A 44 4.67 -3.65 -20.73
CA VAL A 44 4.87 -2.95 -19.46
C VAL A 44 4.69 -3.92 -18.29
N ARG A 45 3.65 -4.75 -18.30
CA ARG A 45 3.45 -5.77 -17.25
C ARG A 45 4.59 -6.80 -17.25
N TYR A 46 5.01 -7.29 -18.42
CA TYR A 46 6.09 -8.27 -18.54
C TYR A 46 7.41 -7.73 -17.94
N ILE A 47 7.77 -6.47 -18.20
CA ILE A 47 8.92 -5.81 -17.61
C ILE A 47 8.80 -5.82 -16.07
N ASN A 48 7.64 -5.47 -15.53
CA ASN A 48 7.43 -5.28 -14.10
C ASN A 48 7.16 -6.57 -13.32
N GLN A 49 6.80 -7.67 -13.99
CA GLN A 49 6.67 -9.00 -13.37
C GLN A 49 8.01 -9.62 -12.98
N ARG A 50 9.12 -9.13 -13.51
CA ARG A 50 10.45 -9.57 -13.13
C ARG A 50 10.72 -9.29 -11.65
N GLU A 51 11.57 -10.09 -11.02
CA GLU A 51 11.94 -9.93 -9.60
C GLU A 51 12.74 -8.64 -9.31
N PHE A 52 13.18 -7.94 -10.36
CA PHE A 52 13.91 -6.68 -10.22
C PHE A 52 13.02 -5.54 -9.73
N ASN A 53 13.46 -4.85 -8.69
CA ASN A 53 12.76 -3.68 -8.12
C ASN A 53 13.25 -2.41 -8.80
N TYR A 54 12.47 -1.94 -9.79
CA TYR A 54 12.83 -0.76 -10.56
C TYR A 54 12.70 0.52 -9.71
N PRO A 55 13.76 1.37 -9.64
CA PRO A 55 13.72 2.60 -8.85
C PRO A 55 12.58 3.56 -9.22
N PHE A 56 12.14 3.57 -10.47
CA PHE A 56 11.01 4.40 -10.92
C PHE A 56 9.65 3.93 -10.44
N ASN A 57 9.55 2.74 -9.85
CA ASN A 57 8.35 2.22 -9.20
C ASN A 57 8.39 2.36 -7.67
N HIS A 58 9.45 2.98 -7.13
CA HIS A 58 9.56 3.24 -5.70
C HIS A 58 8.51 4.26 -5.26
N ALA A 59 7.87 3.99 -4.14
CA ALA A 59 6.91 4.87 -3.49
C ALA A 59 7.08 4.80 -1.97
N THR A 60 6.66 5.86 -1.30
CA THR A 60 6.61 5.91 0.17
C THR A 60 5.16 6.05 0.61
N GLU A 61 4.69 5.14 1.45
CA GLU A 61 3.40 5.25 2.12
C GLU A 61 3.55 6.04 3.42
N SER A 62 2.53 6.85 3.71
CA SER A 62 2.38 7.53 4.99
C SER A 62 1.01 7.22 5.56
N LYS A 63 0.97 6.38 6.60
CA LYS A 63 -0.26 5.88 7.20
C LYS A 63 -0.45 6.44 8.60
N THR A 64 -1.57 7.13 8.82
CA THR A 64 -2.04 7.48 10.17
C THR A 64 -2.68 6.25 10.79
N LEU A 65 -2.22 5.90 11.99
CA LEU A 65 -2.72 4.77 12.75
C LEU A 65 -3.98 5.14 13.52
N THR A 66 -4.79 4.15 13.82
CA THR A 66 -5.97 4.27 14.68
C THR A 66 -5.73 3.47 15.95
N ALA A 67 -6.08 4.02 17.10
CA ALA A 67 -5.95 3.32 18.37
C ALA A 67 -6.71 1.99 18.34
N GLY A 68 -6.10 0.94 18.87
CA GLY A 68 -6.67 -0.41 18.93
C GLY A 68 -6.70 -1.18 17.60
N VAL A 69 -6.23 -0.60 16.50
CA VAL A 69 -6.14 -1.31 15.23
C VAL A 69 -4.75 -1.94 15.11
N VAL A 70 -4.72 -3.26 15.05
CA VAL A 70 -3.47 -4.05 14.98
C VAL A 70 -3.03 -4.24 13.54
N ARG A 71 -3.98 -4.56 12.65
CA ARG A 71 -3.75 -4.98 11.25
C ARG A 71 -4.08 -3.86 10.27
N TYR A 72 -3.16 -3.62 9.37
CA TYR A 72 -3.28 -2.61 8.31
C TYR A 72 -3.00 -3.22 6.96
N SER A 73 -3.81 -2.84 5.96
CA SER A 73 -3.61 -3.29 4.58
C SER A 73 -2.46 -2.52 3.92
N LEU A 74 -1.68 -3.24 3.12
CA LEU A 74 -0.73 -2.64 2.20
C LEU A 74 -1.46 -1.91 1.05
N PRO A 75 -0.83 -0.92 0.41
CA PRO A 75 -1.38 -0.31 -0.79
C PRO A 75 -1.68 -1.35 -1.88
N THR A 76 -2.82 -1.21 -2.58
CA THR A 76 -3.30 -2.20 -3.56
C THR A 76 -2.35 -2.44 -4.73
N SER A 77 -1.53 -1.44 -5.08
CA SER A 77 -0.52 -1.53 -6.14
C SER A 77 0.82 -2.07 -5.66
N THR A 78 0.93 -2.58 -4.44
CA THR A 78 2.19 -3.06 -3.89
C THR A 78 2.68 -4.30 -4.62
N LYS A 79 3.91 -4.22 -5.14
CA LYS A 79 4.67 -5.36 -5.67
C LYS A 79 5.54 -5.98 -4.57
N VAL A 80 6.34 -5.17 -3.91
CA VAL A 80 7.27 -5.57 -2.83
C VAL A 80 7.35 -4.46 -1.80
N VAL A 81 7.30 -4.82 -0.54
CA VAL A 81 7.48 -3.92 0.60
C VAL A 81 8.91 -4.04 1.12
N ASP A 82 9.55 -2.91 1.38
CA ASP A 82 10.80 -2.90 2.12
C ASP A 82 10.54 -2.73 3.63
N TYR A 83 10.40 -3.85 4.31
CA TYR A 83 10.15 -3.87 5.76
C TYR A 83 11.25 -3.18 6.57
N ASN A 84 12.46 -3.03 6.03
CA ASN A 84 13.56 -2.34 6.69
C ASN A 84 13.36 -0.82 6.77
N THR A 85 12.39 -0.28 6.05
CA THR A 85 12.11 1.16 5.98
C THR A 85 10.97 1.61 6.87
N PHE A 86 10.28 0.68 7.54
CA PHE A 86 9.22 1.01 8.47
C PHE A 86 9.74 1.90 9.60
N ARG A 87 9.17 3.07 9.72
CA ARG A 87 9.57 4.09 10.69
C ARG A 87 8.37 4.84 11.25
N LEU A 88 8.43 5.10 12.52
CA LEU A 88 7.48 5.97 13.20
C LEU A 88 7.91 7.43 12.99
N VAL A 89 6.97 8.29 12.63
CA VAL A 89 7.24 9.73 12.49
C VAL A 89 7.20 10.37 13.87
N ALA A 90 8.22 11.16 14.20
CA ALA A 90 8.26 11.86 15.48
C ALA A 90 7.06 12.79 15.65
N ASN A 91 6.47 12.77 16.83
CA ASN A 91 5.40 13.68 17.23
C ASN A 91 5.44 13.89 18.75
N ASP A 92 6.00 15.02 19.18
CA ASP A 92 6.17 15.36 20.59
C ASP A 92 4.83 15.48 21.33
N THR A 93 3.76 15.95 20.65
CA THR A 93 2.42 16.05 21.23
C THR A 93 1.85 14.68 21.61
N LEU A 94 2.19 13.64 20.86
CA LEU A 94 1.79 12.26 21.15
C LEU A 94 2.82 11.50 22.03
N GLY A 95 3.89 12.16 22.46
CA GLY A 95 4.94 11.58 23.28
C GLY A 95 5.78 10.54 22.52
N ASN A 96 6.01 10.76 21.24
CA ASN A 96 6.70 9.84 20.34
C ASN A 96 7.92 10.54 19.71
N SER A 97 9.12 10.05 20.00
CA SER A 97 10.38 10.57 19.44
C SER A 97 10.67 10.11 18.01
N GLY A 98 9.81 9.27 17.45
CA GLY A 98 10.06 8.63 16.14
C GLY A 98 11.12 7.53 16.20
N GLY A 99 11.34 6.89 15.08
CA GLY A 99 12.38 5.87 14.94
C GLY A 99 12.02 4.74 13.99
N LYS A 100 13.01 3.94 13.65
CA LYS A 100 12.85 2.75 12.83
C LYS A 100 12.16 1.67 13.67
N LEU A 101 11.21 0.94 13.06
CA LEU A 101 10.57 -0.21 13.68
C LEU A 101 11.43 -1.47 13.48
N GLY A 102 11.45 -2.33 14.51
CA GLY A 102 11.97 -3.68 14.39
C GLY A 102 11.08 -4.52 13.47
N ILE A 103 11.62 -5.60 12.91
CA ILE A 103 10.87 -6.54 12.08
C ILE A 103 10.67 -7.82 12.89
N LEU A 104 9.43 -8.31 12.91
CA LEU A 104 9.09 -9.63 13.43
C LEU A 104 8.46 -10.47 12.32
N ASP A 105 8.87 -11.72 12.20
CA ASP A 105 8.16 -12.68 11.39
C ASP A 105 6.88 -13.13 12.08
N TYR A 106 5.85 -13.49 11.31
CA TYR A 106 4.54 -13.85 11.85
C TYR A 106 4.60 -15.05 12.84
N ASN A 107 5.42 -16.04 12.53
CA ASN A 107 5.60 -17.19 13.43
C ASN A 107 6.25 -16.80 14.77
N ASP A 108 7.23 -15.90 14.74
CA ASP A 108 7.86 -15.40 15.97
C ASP A 108 6.89 -14.56 16.80
N TYR A 109 6.04 -13.77 16.10
CA TYR A 109 5.00 -12.99 16.76
C TYR A 109 3.99 -13.88 17.49
N ILE A 110 3.40 -14.87 16.82
CA ILE A 110 2.43 -15.79 17.43
C ILE A 110 3.05 -16.58 18.59
N ASN A 111 4.29 -17.05 18.43
CA ASN A 111 4.94 -17.85 19.46
C ASN A 111 5.30 -17.05 20.73
N LYS A 112 5.58 -15.75 20.60
CA LYS A 112 6.06 -14.91 21.71
C LYS A 112 4.98 -14.05 22.33
N HIS A 113 4.00 -13.63 21.55
CA HIS A 113 3.08 -12.56 21.96
C HIS A 113 1.62 -12.95 21.97
N VAL A 114 1.27 -14.20 21.62
CA VAL A 114 -0.11 -14.67 21.40
C VAL A 114 -0.84 -13.74 20.41
N ASP A 115 -1.75 -14.21 19.63
CA ASP A 115 -2.44 -13.32 18.65
C ASP A 115 -3.25 -12.26 19.39
N GLN A 116 -2.75 -11.03 19.41
CA GLN A 116 -3.35 -9.95 20.19
C GLN A 116 -4.65 -9.43 19.57
N GLU A 117 -4.95 -9.78 18.33
CA GLU A 117 -6.25 -9.43 17.73
C GLU A 117 -7.40 -10.09 18.49
N ASP A 118 -7.18 -11.30 19.04
CA ASP A 118 -8.17 -12.03 19.81
C ASP A 118 -8.38 -11.46 21.23
N LEU A 119 -7.46 -10.62 21.70
CA LEU A 119 -7.55 -9.98 23.02
C LEU A 119 -8.27 -8.62 22.97
N ILE A 120 -8.62 -8.12 21.79
CA ILE A 120 -9.34 -6.87 21.65
C ILE A 120 -10.83 -7.09 21.78
N ILE A 121 -11.40 -6.52 22.84
CA ILE A 121 -12.86 -6.50 23.00
C ILE A 121 -13.41 -5.36 22.16
N SER A 122 -14.37 -5.65 21.30
CA SER A 122 -14.98 -4.69 20.41
C SER A 122 -16.49 -4.63 20.56
N THR A 123 -17.03 -3.42 20.67
CA THR A 123 -18.45 -3.12 20.71
C THR A 123 -18.72 -1.84 19.90
N THR A 124 -19.94 -1.29 19.96
CA THR A 124 -20.27 -0.04 19.29
C THR A 124 -21.05 0.88 20.21
N LEU A 125 -21.00 2.19 19.93
CA LEU A 125 -21.85 3.16 20.60
C LEU A 125 -23.31 2.96 20.21
N ASN A 126 -24.18 2.99 21.22
CA ASN A 126 -25.63 3.02 21.06
C ASN A 126 -26.13 4.44 21.34
N GLY A 127 -26.43 5.19 20.30
CA GLY A 127 -26.73 6.61 20.37
C GLY A 127 -25.54 7.50 20.06
N SER A 128 -25.80 8.76 19.77
CA SER A 128 -24.77 9.78 19.56
C SER A 128 -24.43 10.46 20.88
N HIS A 129 -23.14 10.66 21.11
CA HIS A 129 -22.62 11.24 22.35
C HIS A 129 -21.79 12.49 22.06
N SER A 130 -21.97 13.55 22.84
CA SER A 130 -21.13 14.74 22.75
C SER A 130 -19.75 14.49 23.40
N ASP A 131 -18.84 15.41 23.19
CA ASP A 131 -17.46 15.39 23.71
C ASP A 131 -17.34 15.52 25.23
N SER A 132 -18.43 15.92 25.91
CA SER A 132 -18.44 16.28 27.34
C SER A 132 -19.28 15.34 28.23
N VAL A 133 -19.93 14.33 27.66
CA VAL A 133 -20.75 13.40 28.47
C VAL A 133 -19.91 12.49 29.31
N ALA A 134 -20.35 12.27 30.55
CA ALA A 134 -19.71 11.37 31.51
C ALA A 134 -20.27 9.93 31.51
N THR A 135 -21.22 9.64 30.63
CA THR A 135 -21.81 8.31 30.45
C THR A 135 -21.94 8.01 28.96
N LEU A 136 -21.45 6.86 28.54
CA LEU A 136 -21.55 6.39 27.17
C LEU A 136 -22.34 5.08 27.14
N THR A 137 -23.40 5.06 26.34
CA THR A 137 -24.22 3.86 26.12
C THR A 137 -23.61 3.03 25.00
N LEU A 138 -23.38 1.76 25.25
CA LEU A 138 -22.82 0.81 24.29
C LEU A 138 -23.89 -0.18 23.84
N THR A 139 -23.68 -0.82 22.71
CA THR A 139 -24.56 -1.93 22.26
C THR A 139 -24.46 -3.13 23.18
N SER A 140 -23.27 -3.39 23.71
CA SER A 140 -23.01 -4.44 24.72
C SER A 140 -21.77 -4.04 25.53
N THR A 141 -21.79 -4.37 26.82
CA THR A 141 -20.64 -4.25 27.72
C THR A 141 -20.02 -5.60 28.04
N THR A 142 -20.48 -6.68 27.37
CA THR A 142 -19.98 -8.04 27.61
C THR A 142 -18.49 -8.12 27.28
N GLY A 143 -17.73 -8.62 28.25
CA GLY A 143 -16.28 -8.78 28.13
C GLY A 143 -15.47 -7.56 28.56
N LEU A 144 -16.08 -6.37 28.66
CA LEU A 144 -15.38 -5.19 29.18
C LEU A 144 -15.08 -5.36 30.68
N ASP A 145 -13.97 -4.77 31.11
CA ASP A 145 -13.61 -4.68 32.51
C ASP A 145 -14.61 -3.84 33.29
N SER A 146 -14.78 -4.12 34.57
CA SER A 146 -15.70 -3.35 35.42
C SER A 146 -15.36 -1.88 35.56
N ALA A 147 -14.12 -1.51 35.37
CA ALA A 147 -13.59 -0.15 35.27
C ALA A 147 -12.29 -0.22 34.42
N GLY A 148 -11.99 0.83 33.67
CA GLY A 148 -10.80 0.83 32.83
C GLY A 148 -10.78 1.93 31.78
N LYS A 149 -10.32 1.59 30.59
CA LYS A 149 -10.23 2.50 29.46
C LYS A 149 -10.79 1.85 28.21
N VAL A 150 -11.39 2.65 27.36
CA VAL A 150 -11.83 2.25 26.01
C VAL A 150 -11.34 3.28 25.01
N TYR A 151 -11.24 2.86 23.76
CA TYR A 151 -10.85 3.72 22.63
C TYR A 151 -12.04 3.86 21.67
N ILE A 152 -12.33 5.11 21.30
CA ILE A 152 -13.37 5.47 20.31
C ILE A 152 -12.68 6.23 19.19
N GLY A 153 -12.34 5.55 18.11
CA GLY A 153 -11.42 6.10 17.11
C GLY A 153 -10.05 6.40 17.72
N ASN A 154 -9.68 7.67 17.78
CA ASN A 154 -8.40 8.11 18.36
C ASN A 154 -8.55 8.73 19.76
N GLU A 155 -9.73 8.69 20.35
CA GLU A 155 -9.98 9.16 21.71
C GLU A 155 -9.85 8.03 22.71
N GLU A 156 -9.04 8.24 23.75
CA GLU A 156 -9.03 7.38 24.95
C GLU A 156 -10.03 7.93 25.95
N VAL A 157 -10.93 7.07 26.43
CA VAL A 157 -11.92 7.37 27.44
C VAL A 157 -11.71 6.42 28.62
N THR A 158 -11.41 6.95 29.81
CA THR A 158 -11.41 6.15 31.03
C THR A 158 -12.80 6.15 31.65
N TYR A 159 -13.19 5.04 32.28
CA TYR A 159 -14.46 4.91 32.98
C TYR A 159 -14.27 4.21 34.32
N THR A 160 -15.18 4.44 35.26
CA THR A 160 -15.05 3.96 36.63
C THR A 160 -16.03 2.83 37.00
N ALA A 161 -17.10 2.64 36.22
CA ALA A 161 -18.08 1.58 36.45
C ALA A 161 -18.88 1.25 35.18
N ILE A 162 -19.49 0.06 35.18
CA ILE A 162 -20.49 -0.37 34.21
C ILE A 162 -21.84 -0.50 34.89
N SER A 163 -22.90 0.00 34.24
CA SER A 163 -24.29 -0.13 34.66
C SER A 163 -25.16 -0.55 33.46
N GLY A 164 -25.48 -1.83 33.36
CA GLY A 164 -26.17 -2.38 32.20
C GLY A 164 -25.27 -2.24 30.94
N ASN A 165 -25.76 -1.53 29.93
CA ASN A 165 -25.00 -1.23 28.71
C ASN A 165 -24.27 0.12 28.77
N ASP A 166 -24.24 0.79 29.91
CA ASP A 166 -23.59 2.08 30.06
C ASP A 166 -22.23 1.93 30.76
N ILE A 167 -21.20 2.57 30.22
CA ILE A 167 -19.97 2.87 30.96
C ILE A 167 -20.14 4.27 31.57
N THR A 168 -19.84 4.38 32.86
CA THR A 168 -20.13 5.57 33.67
C THR A 168 -18.88 6.13 34.35
N GLY A 169 -18.96 7.40 34.77
CA GLY A 169 -17.79 8.09 35.32
C GLY A 169 -16.69 8.29 34.28
N CYS A 170 -17.09 8.55 33.03
CA CYS A 170 -16.17 8.70 31.91
C CYS A 170 -15.38 9.99 32.01
N THR A 171 -14.05 9.87 31.87
CA THR A 171 -13.16 11.00 31.57
C THR A 171 -12.81 10.97 30.11
N ARG A 172 -13.26 11.99 29.38
CA ARG A 172 -13.09 12.12 27.92
C ARG A 172 -11.71 12.67 27.59
N GLY A 173 -11.15 12.28 26.45
CA GLY A 173 -9.85 12.76 25.99
C GLY A 173 -8.69 12.39 26.92
N ALA A 174 -8.74 11.27 27.60
CA ALA A 174 -7.71 10.83 28.52
C ALA A 174 -6.35 10.65 27.81
N ASN A 175 -5.26 10.62 28.60
CA ASN A 175 -3.90 10.36 28.16
C ASN A 175 -3.45 11.25 26.97
N SER A 176 -3.80 12.55 27.02
CA SER A 176 -3.47 13.54 25.97
C SER A 176 -4.09 13.23 24.59
N THR A 177 -5.19 12.48 24.54
CA THR A 177 -6.05 12.43 23.37
C THR A 177 -7.05 13.59 23.39
N THR A 178 -7.78 13.81 22.29
CA THR A 178 -8.74 14.89 22.20
C THR A 178 -10.15 14.33 22.30
N ALA A 179 -10.95 14.84 23.25
CA ALA A 179 -12.37 14.53 23.33
C ALA A 179 -13.11 14.97 22.07
N ALA A 180 -13.96 14.12 21.52
CA ALA A 180 -14.72 14.38 20.30
C ALA A 180 -16.17 13.90 20.43
N ALA A 181 -17.07 14.49 19.66
CA ALA A 181 -18.41 13.95 19.50
C ALA A 181 -18.38 12.69 18.62
N HIS A 182 -19.10 11.66 19.03
CA HIS A 182 -19.19 10.40 18.31
C HIS A 182 -20.62 10.06 17.94
N SER A 183 -20.81 9.56 16.72
CA SER A 183 -22.11 9.12 16.23
C SER A 183 -22.45 7.71 16.72
N SER A 184 -23.73 7.36 16.70
CA SER A 184 -24.17 5.98 16.95
C SER A 184 -23.50 5.00 15.96
N GLY A 185 -23.17 3.81 16.44
CA GLY A 185 -22.54 2.75 15.64
C GLY A 185 -21.02 2.86 15.50
N VAL A 186 -20.38 3.91 16.02
CA VAL A 186 -18.92 4.00 16.04
C VAL A 186 -18.34 2.89 16.92
N VAL A 187 -17.30 2.25 16.45
CA VAL A 187 -16.63 1.15 17.15
C VAL A 187 -15.94 1.65 18.41
N VAL A 188 -16.13 0.91 19.48
CA VAL A 188 -15.47 1.09 20.79
C VAL A 188 -14.64 -0.15 21.07
N THR A 189 -13.36 0.03 21.36
CA THR A 189 -12.44 -1.09 21.65
C THR A 189 -11.85 -0.97 23.04
N GLN A 190 -11.69 -2.09 23.72
CA GLN A 190 -10.91 -2.22 24.96
C GLN A 190 -9.74 -3.16 24.72
N PHE A 191 -8.56 -2.75 25.20
CA PHE A 191 -7.32 -3.53 25.17
C PHE A 191 -6.33 -2.95 26.18
N ASP A 192 -5.48 -3.80 26.74
CA ASP A 192 -4.57 -3.41 27.83
C ASP A 192 -3.12 -3.16 27.40
N ASP A 193 -2.61 -3.93 26.45
CA ASP A 193 -1.18 -3.97 26.10
C ASP A 193 -0.79 -3.08 24.91
N GLY A 194 -1.58 -2.04 24.63
CA GLY A 194 -1.25 -1.08 23.57
C GLY A 194 -0.15 -0.10 23.97
N GLY A 195 0.45 0.53 22.98
CA GLY A 195 1.52 1.51 23.22
C GLY A 195 1.97 2.24 21.94
N VAL A 196 3.19 2.75 22.00
CA VAL A 196 3.90 3.22 20.82
C VAL A 196 4.42 2.01 20.05
N PRO A 197 4.03 1.78 18.78
CA PRO A 197 4.54 0.66 18.01
C PRO A 197 6.07 0.65 17.91
N THR A 198 6.69 -0.47 18.20
CA THR A 198 8.13 -0.69 18.15
C THR A 198 8.55 -1.66 17.07
N HIS A 199 7.62 -2.52 16.65
CA HIS A 199 7.86 -3.54 15.63
C HIS A 199 6.74 -3.55 14.60
N VAL A 200 7.10 -3.92 13.37
CA VAL A 200 6.18 -4.33 12.31
C VAL A 200 6.27 -5.84 12.15
N VAL A 201 5.11 -6.50 12.10
CA VAL A 201 5.01 -7.94 11.89
C VAL A 201 4.73 -8.20 10.42
N ARG A 202 5.57 -9.04 9.81
CA ARG A 202 5.42 -9.45 8.42
C ARG A 202 4.40 -10.59 8.34
N THR A 203 3.21 -10.29 7.85
CA THR A 203 2.16 -11.30 7.64
C THR A 203 2.31 -12.05 6.31
N LEU A 204 1.58 -13.15 6.17
CA LEU A 204 1.56 -13.97 4.95
C LEU A 204 0.54 -13.46 3.91
N ASP A 205 -0.32 -12.54 4.31
CA ASP A 205 -1.33 -11.90 3.49
C ASP A 205 -0.87 -10.49 3.05
N ASN A 206 -1.71 -9.78 2.33
CA ASN A 206 -1.39 -8.43 1.86
C ASN A 206 -1.61 -7.36 2.93
N ASN A 207 -1.25 -7.68 4.19
CA ASN A 207 -1.35 -6.81 5.35
C ASN A 207 0.00 -6.75 6.10
N TYR A 208 0.03 -5.94 7.15
CA TYR A 208 1.06 -5.94 8.19
C TYR A 208 0.41 -5.67 9.54
N LEU A 209 1.01 -6.19 10.61
CA LEU A 209 0.58 -5.88 11.98
C LEU A 209 1.62 -4.99 12.65
N LEU A 210 1.19 -4.28 13.67
CA LEU A 210 2.05 -3.47 14.52
C LEU A 210 2.07 -4.03 15.95
N TYR A 211 3.25 -4.05 16.55
CA TYR A 211 3.42 -4.51 17.91
C TYR A 211 4.27 -3.52 18.74
N PRO A 212 3.85 -3.15 19.95
CA PRO A 212 2.48 -3.23 20.45
C PRO A 212 1.52 -2.44 19.55
N TYR A 213 0.21 -2.71 19.63
CA TYR A 213 -0.74 -1.95 18.82
C TYR A 213 -0.85 -0.49 19.29
N PRO A 214 -1.17 0.43 18.38
CA PRO A 214 -1.17 1.86 18.68
C PRO A 214 -2.27 2.22 19.67
N THR A 215 -1.95 3.05 20.63
CA THR A 215 -2.92 3.68 21.55
C THR A 215 -3.34 5.08 21.10
N LYS A 216 -2.67 5.64 20.10
CA LYS A 216 -2.91 6.99 19.57
C LYS A 216 -2.74 7.00 18.05
N SER A 217 -3.12 8.12 17.44
CA SER A 217 -2.99 8.35 16.00
C SER A 217 -1.54 8.63 15.57
N PHE A 218 -0.63 7.71 15.84
CA PHE A 218 0.73 7.80 15.35
C PHE A 218 0.77 7.75 13.83
N VAL A 219 1.83 8.27 13.24
CA VAL A 219 2.07 8.20 11.80
C VAL A 219 3.26 7.32 11.53
N ILE A 220 3.09 6.30 10.71
CA ILE A 220 4.19 5.50 10.19
C ILE A 220 4.45 5.83 8.72
N LYS A 221 5.70 5.64 8.32
CA LYS A 221 6.10 5.69 6.91
C LYS A 221 6.89 4.43 6.58
N PHE A 222 6.70 3.94 5.36
CA PHE A 222 7.49 2.85 4.81
C PHE A 222 7.60 2.98 3.29
N ASP A 223 8.61 2.37 2.74
CA ASP A 223 8.89 2.41 1.32
C ASP A 223 8.51 1.07 0.68
N TYR A 224 8.01 1.13 -0.54
CA TYR A 224 7.58 -0.03 -1.29
C TYR A 224 7.74 0.20 -2.79
N PHE A 225 7.68 -0.87 -3.56
CA PHE A 225 7.69 -0.81 -5.01
C PHE A 225 6.30 -1.12 -5.53
N THR A 226 5.82 -0.28 -6.45
CA THR A 226 4.50 -0.42 -7.05
C THR A 226 4.55 -1.33 -8.27
N PHE A 227 3.43 -2.01 -8.53
CA PHE A 227 3.16 -2.61 -9.82
C PHE A 227 2.31 -1.61 -10.63
N PRO A 228 2.79 -1.12 -11.79
CA PRO A 228 2.07 -0.10 -12.53
C PRO A 228 0.72 -0.59 -13.03
N THR A 229 -0.27 0.28 -13.01
CA THR A 229 -1.58 0.05 -13.59
C THR A 229 -1.52 0.20 -15.11
N ASP A 230 -2.45 -0.49 -15.80
CA ASP A 230 -2.57 -0.38 -17.25
C ASP A 230 -2.91 1.03 -17.71
N MET A 231 -2.33 1.43 -18.80
CA MET A 231 -2.71 2.66 -19.49
C MET A 231 -4.09 2.47 -20.13
N SER A 232 -4.99 3.43 -19.97
CA SER A 232 -6.38 3.34 -20.43
C SER A 232 -6.76 4.37 -21.48
N VAL A 233 -6.26 5.60 -21.36
CA VAL A 233 -6.58 6.72 -22.27
C VAL A 233 -5.35 7.15 -23.08
N HIS A 234 -5.56 7.79 -24.23
CA HIS A 234 -4.50 8.18 -25.16
C HIS A 234 -3.35 8.97 -24.52
N GLY A 235 -3.66 9.79 -23.51
CA GLY A 235 -2.69 10.61 -22.78
C GLY A 235 -2.05 9.93 -21.57
N SER A 236 -2.43 8.68 -21.23
CA SER A 236 -1.80 7.94 -20.14
C SER A 236 -0.31 7.75 -20.39
N THR A 237 0.48 7.80 -19.32
CA THR A 237 1.92 7.55 -19.34
C THR A 237 2.25 6.33 -18.48
N THR A 238 3.38 5.70 -18.77
CA THR A 238 3.93 4.63 -17.91
C THR A 238 4.90 5.21 -16.89
N THR A 239 5.16 4.47 -15.80
CA THR A 239 6.23 4.79 -14.83
C THR A 239 7.62 4.58 -15.41
N ILE A 240 7.74 3.79 -16.49
CA ILE A 240 9.03 3.52 -17.16
C ILE A 240 9.51 4.80 -17.84
N PRO A 241 10.72 5.29 -17.55
CA PRO A 241 11.24 6.53 -18.14
C PRO A 241 11.31 6.48 -19.67
N ASP A 242 11.04 7.62 -20.33
CA ASP A 242 11.01 7.78 -21.80
C ASP A 242 12.25 7.23 -22.51
N ARG A 243 13.42 7.32 -21.87
CA ARG A 243 14.68 6.75 -22.42
C ARG A 243 14.62 5.24 -22.69
N PHE A 244 13.68 4.53 -22.06
CA PHE A 244 13.45 3.10 -22.25
C PHE A 244 12.20 2.79 -23.09
N ALA A 245 11.57 3.79 -23.70
CA ALA A 245 10.38 3.60 -24.53
C ALA A 245 10.61 2.60 -25.66
N ALA A 246 11.82 2.55 -26.22
CA ALA A 246 12.18 1.59 -27.27
C ALA A 246 12.03 0.14 -26.80
N VAL A 247 12.31 -0.15 -25.52
CA VAL A 247 12.17 -1.49 -24.94
C VAL A 247 10.68 -1.90 -24.92
N ILE A 248 9.79 -0.97 -24.51
CA ILE A 248 8.34 -1.22 -24.52
C ILE A 248 7.84 -1.50 -25.95
N VAL A 249 8.30 -0.68 -26.92
CA VAL A 249 7.91 -0.82 -28.33
C VAL A 249 8.41 -2.13 -28.92
N ASP A 250 9.64 -2.58 -28.58
CA ASP A 250 10.17 -3.86 -29.04
C ASP A 250 9.33 -5.03 -28.49
N GLY A 251 8.97 -5.02 -27.19
CA GLY A 251 8.12 -6.01 -26.58
C GLY A 251 6.71 -6.05 -27.18
N ALA A 252 6.08 -4.88 -27.30
CA ALA A 252 4.75 -4.77 -27.88
C ALA A 252 4.74 -5.22 -29.35
N THR A 253 5.76 -4.90 -30.14
CA THR A 253 5.89 -5.35 -31.52
C THR A 253 6.02 -6.88 -31.58
N ALA A 254 6.79 -7.48 -30.68
CA ALA A 254 6.88 -8.94 -30.58
C ALA A 254 5.53 -9.58 -30.30
N PHE A 255 4.78 -9.08 -29.30
CA PHE A 255 3.47 -9.64 -28.96
C PHE A 255 2.44 -9.50 -30.09
N VAL A 256 2.49 -8.40 -30.88
CA VAL A 256 1.63 -8.28 -32.06
C VAL A 256 2.01 -9.30 -33.12
N TYR A 257 3.30 -9.58 -33.38
CA TYR A 257 3.71 -10.63 -34.30
C TYR A 257 3.32 -12.02 -33.80
N GLN A 258 3.37 -12.27 -32.50
CA GLN A 258 2.85 -13.49 -31.89
C GLN A 258 1.34 -13.65 -32.19
N TYR A 259 0.56 -12.59 -32.02
CA TYR A 259 -0.87 -12.58 -32.35
C TYR A 259 -1.13 -12.87 -33.83
N ARG A 260 -0.29 -12.35 -34.74
CA ARG A 260 -0.37 -12.61 -36.17
C ARG A 260 0.10 -14.02 -36.59
N GLY A 261 0.72 -14.78 -35.70
CA GLY A 261 1.33 -16.07 -36.02
C GLY A 261 2.66 -15.97 -36.77
N GLU A 262 3.29 -14.82 -36.81
CA GLU A 262 4.58 -14.54 -37.48
C GLU A 262 5.77 -14.92 -36.57
N VAL A 263 6.00 -16.22 -36.40
CA VAL A 263 6.94 -16.79 -35.41
C VAL A 263 8.38 -16.25 -35.59
N GLN A 264 8.83 -16.08 -36.82
CA GLN A 264 10.20 -15.57 -37.08
C GLN A 264 10.35 -14.12 -36.63
N GLN A 265 9.40 -13.25 -36.95
CA GLN A 265 9.42 -11.84 -36.55
C GLN A 265 9.25 -11.71 -35.04
N TYR A 266 8.38 -12.53 -34.44
CA TYR A 266 8.26 -12.64 -32.99
C TYR A 266 9.63 -12.92 -32.34
N GLY A 267 10.33 -13.97 -32.76
CA GLY A 267 11.62 -14.36 -32.18
C GLY A 267 12.67 -13.25 -32.23
N ILE A 268 12.78 -12.54 -33.36
CA ILE A 268 13.72 -11.44 -33.53
C ILE A 268 13.40 -10.28 -32.56
N ASN A 269 12.13 -9.84 -32.54
CA ASN A 269 11.71 -8.70 -31.70
C ASN A 269 11.72 -9.06 -30.22
N PHE A 270 11.35 -10.27 -29.85
CA PHE A 270 11.38 -10.74 -28.46
C PHE A 270 12.83 -10.82 -27.93
N THR A 271 13.79 -11.26 -28.75
CA THR A 271 15.20 -11.25 -28.37
C THR A 271 15.71 -9.83 -28.10
N ARG A 272 15.32 -8.86 -28.94
CA ARG A 272 15.64 -7.44 -28.71
C ARG A 272 15.01 -6.91 -27.42
N PHE A 273 13.77 -7.27 -27.18
CA PHE A 273 13.05 -6.90 -25.96
C PHE A 273 13.77 -7.42 -24.72
N GLU A 274 14.12 -8.70 -24.66
CA GLU A 274 14.87 -9.30 -23.55
C GLU A 274 16.23 -8.64 -23.35
N GLN A 275 16.97 -8.37 -24.43
CA GLN A 275 18.23 -7.65 -24.34
C GLN A 275 18.03 -6.21 -23.84
N GLY A 276 16.97 -5.55 -24.29
CA GLY A 276 16.58 -4.22 -23.82
C GLY A 276 16.29 -4.19 -22.33
N ILE A 277 15.57 -5.18 -21.79
CA ILE A 277 15.30 -5.33 -20.35
C ILE A 277 16.61 -5.52 -19.58
N LYS A 278 17.50 -6.40 -20.01
CA LYS A 278 18.80 -6.61 -19.37
C LYS A 278 19.63 -5.33 -19.34
N ASN A 279 19.69 -4.59 -20.44
CA ASN A 279 20.39 -3.32 -20.51
C ASN A 279 19.78 -2.27 -19.56
N MET A 280 18.45 -2.20 -19.50
CA MET A 280 17.74 -1.32 -18.58
C MET A 280 18.05 -1.66 -17.12
N GLN A 281 18.01 -2.93 -16.75
CA GLN A 281 18.37 -3.38 -15.41
C GLN A 281 19.81 -3.02 -15.06
N THR A 282 20.77 -3.27 -15.96
CA THR A 282 22.17 -2.92 -15.76
C THR A 282 22.39 -1.41 -15.55
N LEU A 283 21.64 -0.56 -16.25
CA LEU A 283 21.73 0.88 -16.11
C LEU A 283 21.09 1.40 -14.81
N LEU A 284 20.12 0.66 -14.27
CA LEU A 284 19.36 1.03 -13.07
C LEU A 284 19.89 0.39 -11.79
N VAL A 285 20.83 -0.54 -11.90
CA VAL A 285 21.52 -1.08 -10.71
C VAL A 285 22.27 0.05 -10.01
N ASN A 286 22.02 0.19 -8.71
CA ASN A 286 22.73 1.17 -7.90
C ASN A 286 24.20 0.73 -7.70
N LYS A 287 25.10 1.35 -8.46
CA LYS A 287 26.53 1.03 -8.44
C LYS A 287 27.19 1.23 -7.08
N PHE A 288 26.57 2.00 -6.17
CA PHE A 288 27.13 2.25 -4.84
C PHE A 288 27.04 1.05 -3.89
N GLU A 289 26.13 0.11 -4.11
CA GLU A 289 26.05 -1.12 -3.31
C GLU A 289 27.16 -2.12 -3.64
N TYR A 290 27.70 -2.08 -4.87
CA TYR A 290 28.78 -2.98 -5.31
C TYR A 290 30.18 -2.54 -4.90
N ILE A 291 30.37 -1.30 -4.46
CA ILE A 291 31.69 -0.76 -4.07
C ILE A 291 32.06 -1.13 -2.63
N ARG A 292 31.15 -1.66 -1.82
CA ARG A 292 31.38 -1.99 -0.41
C ARG A 292 32.03 -3.35 -0.13
N SER A 293 32.32 -4.15 -1.14
CA SER A 293 32.87 -5.51 -0.93
C SER A 293 34.39 -5.63 -1.09
N THR A 294 35.13 -4.51 -1.06
CA THR A 294 36.59 -4.55 -1.27
C THR A 294 37.37 -3.86 -0.14
N TYR A 295 36.93 -4.01 1.12
CA TYR A 295 37.85 -3.76 2.24
C TYR A 295 37.50 -4.70 3.40
#